data_e0c991ff9747fb3b7c799ca8f4ad5a15
#
_entry.id   e0c991ff9747fb3b7c799ca8f4ad5a15
#
_cell.length_a   1.000
_cell.length_b   1.000
_cell.length_c   1.000
_cell.angle_alpha   90.00
_cell.angle_beta   90.00
_cell.angle_gamma   90.00
#
_symmetry.space_group_name_H-M   'P 1'
#
loop_
_entity.id
_entity.type
_entity.pdbx_description
1 polymer ?
#
loop_
_entity_poly.entity_id
_entity_poly.type
_entity_poly.pdbx_seq_one_letter_code
_entity_poly.pdbx_strand_id
1 'polypeptide(L)'
;MPAPPAPTEEQMAEMAQTAMQLGLPAGTIKISECVPTMGEHWARPQDLPLGPIYGVKDGKLVFVELMPSQEMFAKGMSWVDALKTPKWFLKINHVDIEFQPQGHEGYPIPHYDIHAYFVPHEEHLGYCLPPQ
;
A
#
# COMPACT_ATOMS: atom_id res chain seq x y z
N MET A 1 -19.88 -4.47 12.60
CA MET A 1 -19.93 -5.32 11.41
C MET A 1 -18.99 -6.50 11.57
N PRO A 2 -19.41 -7.68 11.18
CA PRO A 2 -18.49 -8.82 11.24
C PRO A 2 -17.34 -8.60 10.26
N ALA A 3 -16.18 -9.14 10.62
CA ALA A 3 -15.04 -9.13 9.71
C ALA A 3 -15.38 -9.92 8.44
N PRO A 4 -14.84 -9.55 7.28
CA PRO A 4 -15.04 -10.37 6.07
C PRO A 4 -14.47 -11.77 6.29
N PRO A 5 -15.04 -12.79 5.62
CA PRO A 5 -14.51 -14.13 5.75
C PRO A 5 -13.08 -14.22 5.25
N ALA A 6 -12.30 -15.14 5.83
CA ALA A 6 -10.93 -15.37 5.37
C ALA A 6 -10.94 -15.81 3.90
N PRO A 7 -9.91 -15.46 3.11
CA PRO A 7 -9.83 -15.92 1.73
C PRO A 7 -9.81 -17.43 1.63
N THR A 8 -10.44 -17.97 0.58
CA THR A 8 -10.37 -19.39 0.26
C THR A 8 -8.98 -19.74 -0.27
N GLU A 9 -8.66 -21.05 -0.31
CA GLU A 9 -7.39 -21.50 -0.91
C GLU A 9 -7.27 -21.05 -2.37
N GLU A 10 -8.36 -21.10 -3.12
CA GLU A 10 -8.39 -20.65 -4.51
C GLU A 10 -8.08 -19.14 -4.61
N GLN A 11 -8.70 -18.33 -3.76
CA GLN A 11 -8.45 -16.89 -3.71
C GLN A 11 -6.99 -16.60 -3.33
N MET A 12 -6.44 -17.35 -2.38
CA MET A 12 -5.03 -17.19 -1.99
C MET A 12 -4.09 -17.55 -3.13
N ALA A 13 -4.41 -18.60 -3.90
CA ALA A 13 -3.61 -18.99 -5.06
C ALA A 13 -3.64 -17.92 -6.15
N GLU A 14 -4.79 -17.31 -6.40
CA GLU A 14 -4.94 -16.20 -7.36
C GLU A 14 -4.13 -15.00 -6.93
N MET A 15 -4.17 -14.63 -5.64
CA MET A 15 -3.39 -13.53 -5.10
C MET A 15 -1.89 -13.79 -5.24
N ALA A 16 -1.44 -15.01 -4.94
CA ALA A 16 -0.04 -15.38 -5.07
C ALA A 16 0.43 -15.25 -6.52
N GLN A 17 -0.39 -15.66 -7.47
CA GLN A 17 -0.07 -15.55 -8.89
C GLN A 17 0.00 -14.08 -9.32
N THR A 18 -0.95 -13.26 -8.90
CA THR A 18 -0.97 -11.83 -9.21
C THR A 18 0.26 -11.13 -8.62
N ALA A 19 0.58 -11.44 -7.36
CA ALA A 19 1.75 -10.87 -6.70
C ALA A 19 3.04 -11.22 -7.47
N MET A 20 3.16 -12.48 -7.91
CA MET A 20 4.32 -12.92 -8.68
C MET A 20 4.43 -12.17 -10.01
N GLN A 21 3.30 -12.01 -10.73
CA GLN A 21 3.28 -11.29 -12.00
C GLN A 21 3.68 -9.83 -11.83
N LEU A 22 3.31 -9.21 -10.70
CA LEU A 22 3.64 -7.83 -10.41
C LEU A 22 5.05 -7.65 -9.84
N GLY A 23 5.74 -8.73 -9.53
CA GLY A 23 7.09 -8.67 -8.95
C GLY A 23 7.09 -8.36 -7.45
N LEU A 24 5.97 -8.58 -6.77
CA LEU A 24 5.85 -8.34 -5.34
C LEU A 24 6.50 -9.47 -4.53
N PRO A 25 6.92 -9.20 -3.28
CA PRO A 25 7.51 -10.23 -2.44
C PRO A 25 6.59 -11.43 -2.24
N ALA A 26 7.16 -12.62 -2.09
CA ALA A 26 6.39 -13.82 -1.80
C ALA A 26 5.58 -13.64 -0.50
N GLY A 27 4.33 -14.08 -0.51
CA GLY A 27 3.43 -13.91 0.63
C GLY A 27 2.62 -12.62 0.61
N THR A 28 2.81 -11.77 -0.38
CA THR A 28 2.02 -10.54 -0.53
C THR A 28 0.59 -10.91 -0.93
N ILE A 29 -0.38 -10.34 -0.22
CA ILE A 29 -1.80 -10.54 -0.49
C ILE A 29 -2.51 -9.20 -0.60
N LYS A 30 -3.67 -9.20 -1.24
CA LYS A 30 -4.54 -8.02 -1.30
C LYS A 30 -5.14 -7.81 0.09
N ILE A 31 -4.92 -6.63 0.67
CA ILE A 31 -5.38 -6.30 2.03
C ILE A 31 -6.54 -5.30 2.02
N SER A 32 -6.85 -4.69 0.89
CA SER A 32 -8.00 -3.78 0.77
C SER A 32 -8.57 -3.79 -0.62
N GLU A 33 -9.83 -3.41 -0.74
CA GLU A 33 -10.41 -3.02 -2.02
C GLU A 33 -9.80 -1.70 -2.47
N CYS A 34 -10.18 -1.22 -3.65
CA CYS A 34 -9.64 0.02 -4.18
C CYS A 34 -9.98 1.20 -3.28
N VAL A 35 -8.95 1.80 -2.67
CA VAL A 35 -9.11 2.98 -1.83
C VAL A 35 -9.15 4.21 -2.74
N PRO A 36 -10.13 5.13 -2.56
CA PRO A 36 -10.19 6.34 -3.38
C PRO A 36 -8.87 7.10 -3.41
N THR A 37 -8.48 7.55 -4.58
CA THR A 37 -7.25 8.27 -4.92
C THR A 37 -5.98 7.43 -4.87
N MET A 38 -6.05 6.17 -4.46
CA MET A 38 -4.85 5.34 -4.23
C MET A 38 -4.85 4.04 -5.05
N GLY A 39 -5.90 3.22 -4.89
CA GLY A 39 -5.95 1.88 -5.48
C GLY A 39 -6.05 0.79 -4.42
N GLU A 40 -5.91 -0.45 -4.85
CA GLU A 40 -5.87 -1.60 -3.95
C GLU A 40 -4.55 -1.60 -3.18
N HIS A 41 -4.61 -1.97 -1.91
CA HIS A 41 -3.41 -2.12 -1.09
C HIS A 41 -3.04 -3.60 -0.98
N TRP A 42 -1.78 -3.90 -1.22
CA TRP A 42 -1.23 -5.26 -1.18
C TRP A 42 -0.01 -5.26 -0.27
N ALA A 43 0.08 -6.23 0.63
CA ALA A 43 1.23 -6.34 1.55
C ALA A 43 1.34 -7.76 2.10
N ARG A 44 2.50 -8.09 2.65
CA ARG A 44 2.63 -9.28 3.49
C ARG A 44 2.07 -8.92 4.87
N PRO A 45 1.20 -9.77 5.46
CA PRO A 45 0.62 -9.46 6.77
C PRO A 45 1.65 -9.14 7.85
N GLN A 46 2.80 -9.80 7.84
CA GLN A 46 3.85 -9.56 8.83
C GLN A 46 4.52 -8.19 8.71
N ASP A 47 4.34 -7.51 7.60
CA ASP A 47 4.91 -6.16 7.38
C ASP A 47 3.97 -5.05 7.85
N LEU A 48 2.74 -5.39 8.22
CA LEU A 48 1.75 -4.40 8.65
C LEU A 48 1.94 -4.04 10.13
N PRO A 49 1.62 -2.80 10.51
CA PRO A 49 1.05 -1.74 9.71
C PRO A 49 2.06 -0.85 8.98
N LEU A 50 3.35 -1.01 9.24
CA LEU A 50 4.39 -0.11 8.70
C LEU A 50 4.52 -0.21 7.17
N GLY A 51 4.55 -1.40 6.65
CA GLY A 51 4.83 -1.67 5.24
C GLY A 51 6.18 -2.34 5.03
N PRO A 52 6.60 -2.50 3.77
CA PRO A 52 6.07 -1.82 2.57
C PRO A 52 4.71 -2.33 2.14
N ILE A 53 3.88 -1.41 1.69
CA ILE A 53 2.57 -1.68 1.13
C ILE A 53 2.60 -1.24 -0.34
N TYR A 54 2.04 -2.08 -1.21
CA TYR A 54 2.05 -1.82 -2.66
C TYR A 54 0.65 -1.47 -3.13
N GLY A 55 0.56 -0.46 -3.99
CA GLY A 55 -0.69 -0.05 -4.60
C GLY A 55 -0.88 -0.67 -5.97
N VAL A 56 -2.09 -1.16 -6.23
CA VAL A 56 -2.44 -1.78 -7.51
C VAL A 56 -3.78 -1.23 -7.99
N LYS A 57 -3.84 -0.84 -9.26
CA LYS A 57 -5.07 -0.39 -9.91
C LYS A 57 -5.16 -1.05 -11.27
N ASP A 58 -6.21 -1.85 -11.47
CA ASP A 58 -6.46 -2.55 -12.73
C ASP A 58 -5.24 -3.37 -13.18
N GLY A 59 -4.64 -4.10 -12.23
CA GLY A 59 -3.49 -4.96 -12.52
C GLY A 59 -2.17 -4.23 -12.71
N LYS A 60 -2.12 -2.92 -12.41
CA LYS A 60 -0.94 -2.08 -12.60
C LYS A 60 -0.44 -1.56 -11.27
N LEU A 61 0.89 -1.61 -11.08
CA LEU A 61 1.52 -1.03 -9.88
C LEU A 61 1.38 0.50 -9.90
N VAL A 62 0.94 1.06 -8.79
CA VAL A 62 0.67 2.49 -8.63
C VAL A 62 1.63 3.15 -7.65
N PHE A 63 1.93 2.48 -6.53
CA PHE A 63 2.79 3.06 -5.50
C PHE A 63 3.45 1.99 -4.63
N VAL A 64 4.45 2.42 -3.87
CA VAL A 64 4.95 1.71 -2.68
C VAL A 64 4.85 2.67 -1.51
N GLU A 65 4.44 2.17 -0.35
CA GLU A 65 4.11 3.00 0.82
C GLU A 65 4.76 2.48 2.09
N LEU A 66 5.16 3.43 2.96
CA LEU A 66 5.48 3.18 4.36
C LEU A 66 4.60 4.06 5.24
N MET A 67 4.22 3.54 6.40
CA MET A 67 3.39 4.28 7.37
C MET A 67 4.07 4.35 8.75
N PRO A 68 5.19 5.06 8.88
CA PRO A 68 5.83 5.19 10.18
C PRO A 68 4.99 6.05 11.13
N SER A 69 4.88 5.62 12.39
CA SER A 69 4.16 6.39 13.37
C SER A 69 4.94 7.64 13.78
N GLN A 70 4.23 8.64 14.30
CA GLN A 70 4.86 9.82 14.86
C GLN A 70 5.87 9.44 15.96
N GLU A 71 5.52 8.45 16.79
CA GLU A 71 6.41 7.94 17.84
C GLU A 71 7.70 7.34 17.27
N MET A 72 7.63 6.61 16.16
CA MET A 72 8.82 6.06 15.50
C MET A 72 9.78 7.16 15.06
N PHE A 73 9.25 8.24 14.49
CA PHE A 73 10.07 9.40 14.12
C PHE A 73 10.69 10.03 15.36
N ALA A 74 9.91 10.21 16.43
CA ALA A 74 10.40 10.83 17.66
C ALA A 74 11.52 10.02 18.31
N LYS A 75 11.47 8.69 18.17
CA LYS A 75 12.52 7.79 18.66
C LYS A 75 13.77 7.76 17.78
N GLY A 76 13.73 8.41 16.62
CA GLY A 76 14.87 8.44 15.71
C GLY A 76 15.09 7.15 14.94
N MET A 77 14.03 6.39 14.67
CA MET A 77 14.12 5.17 13.85
C MET A 77 14.46 5.52 12.40
N SER A 78 15.14 4.59 11.73
CA SER A 78 15.52 4.76 10.33
C SER A 78 15.00 3.62 9.48
N TRP A 79 14.70 3.92 8.21
CA TRP A 79 14.26 2.93 7.22
C TRP A 79 15.08 3.15 5.97
N VAL A 80 16.05 2.25 5.75
CA VAL A 80 17.00 2.35 4.65
C VAL A 80 16.55 1.44 3.52
N ASP A 81 16.61 1.94 2.29
CA ASP A 81 16.26 1.18 1.09
C ASP A 81 14.83 0.62 1.16
N ALA A 82 13.92 1.42 1.72
CA ALA A 82 12.59 0.95 2.12
C ALA A 82 11.51 1.13 1.06
N LEU A 83 11.64 2.15 0.20
CA LEU A 83 10.64 2.45 -0.85
C LEU A 83 11.19 2.02 -2.20
N LYS A 84 11.29 0.72 -2.41
CA LYS A 84 11.84 0.17 -3.65
C LYS A 84 10.77 -0.07 -4.69
N THR A 85 11.11 0.22 -5.95
CA THR A 85 10.27 -0.18 -7.07
C THR A 85 10.39 -1.70 -7.27
N PRO A 86 9.27 -2.43 -7.32
CA PRO A 86 9.30 -3.89 -7.54
C PRO A 86 9.89 -4.30 -8.88
N LYS A 87 9.89 -3.41 -9.86
CA LYS A 87 10.41 -3.68 -11.20
C LYS A 87 11.40 -2.59 -11.59
N TRP A 88 12.55 -2.99 -12.12
CA TRP A 88 13.65 -2.08 -12.43
C TRP A 88 13.27 -0.92 -13.38
N PHE A 89 12.28 -1.13 -14.26
CA PHE A 89 11.87 -0.11 -15.22
C PHE A 89 10.85 0.88 -14.66
N LEU A 90 10.30 0.62 -13.47
CA LEU A 90 9.38 1.55 -12.82
C LEU A 90 10.17 2.68 -12.17
N LYS A 91 9.69 3.89 -12.35
CA LYS A 91 10.29 5.09 -11.75
C LYS A 91 9.31 5.77 -10.84
N ILE A 92 9.82 6.32 -9.74
CA ILE A 92 9.00 7.14 -8.85
C ILE A 92 8.74 8.47 -9.55
N ASN A 93 7.46 8.77 -9.74
CA ASN A 93 7.03 10.04 -10.33
C ASN A 93 7.06 11.15 -9.29
N HIS A 94 6.50 10.88 -8.11
CA HIS A 94 6.44 11.84 -7.00
C HIS A 94 6.22 11.11 -5.69
N VAL A 95 6.42 11.82 -4.57
CA VAL A 95 6.22 11.29 -3.22
C VAL A 95 5.23 12.18 -2.49
N ASP A 96 4.18 11.59 -1.94
CA ASP A 96 3.25 12.27 -1.05
C ASP A 96 3.57 11.87 0.39
N ILE A 97 3.64 12.84 1.28
CA ILE A 97 3.89 12.65 2.70
C ILE A 97 2.74 13.30 3.44
N GLU A 98 1.83 12.50 3.98
CA GLU A 98 0.61 13.00 4.61
C GLU A 98 0.53 12.56 6.06
N PHE A 99 0.23 13.50 6.95
CA PHE A 99 0.07 13.21 8.36
C PHE A 99 -1.36 12.79 8.65
N GLN A 100 -1.51 11.66 9.35
CA GLN A 100 -2.80 11.14 9.81
C GLN A 100 -2.86 11.28 11.33
N PRO A 101 -3.38 12.41 11.84
CA PRO A 101 -3.28 12.71 13.29
C PRO A 101 -4.05 11.75 14.17
N GLN A 102 -5.12 11.14 13.66
CA GLN A 102 -5.95 10.19 14.41
C GLN A 102 -5.83 8.77 13.87
N GLY A 103 -4.99 8.58 12.84
CA GLY A 103 -4.87 7.30 12.18
C GLY A 103 -6.11 6.95 11.36
N HIS A 104 -6.24 5.68 11.07
CA HIS A 104 -7.38 5.13 10.33
C HIS A 104 -7.62 3.69 10.77
N GLU A 105 -8.67 3.07 10.24
CA GLU A 105 -8.98 1.68 10.53
C GLU A 105 -7.76 0.79 10.26
N GLY A 106 -7.44 -0.06 11.22
CA GLY A 106 -6.27 -0.95 11.16
C GLY A 106 -4.99 -0.32 11.70
N TYR A 107 -4.96 1.01 11.87
CA TYR A 107 -3.79 1.71 12.41
C TYR A 107 -4.24 3.00 13.10
N PRO A 108 -4.92 2.92 14.25
CA PRO A 108 -5.57 4.07 14.88
C PRO A 108 -4.63 4.90 15.76
N ILE A 109 -3.43 5.19 15.28
CA ILE A 109 -2.45 6.03 15.97
C ILE A 109 -1.92 7.09 15.02
N PRO A 110 -1.39 8.22 15.54
CA PRO A 110 -0.82 9.25 14.67
C PRO A 110 0.36 8.69 13.87
N HIS A 111 0.29 8.82 12.56
CA HIS A 111 1.34 8.33 11.68
C HIS A 111 1.37 9.12 10.38
N TYR A 112 2.41 8.90 9.60
CA TYR A 112 2.54 9.45 8.27
C TYR A 112 2.28 8.37 7.23
N ASP A 113 1.52 8.71 6.19
CA ASP A 113 1.41 7.91 4.98
C ASP A 113 2.42 8.46 3.98
N ILE A 114 3.45 7.68 3.68
CA ILE A 114 4.48 8.07 2.72
C ILE A 114 4.33 7.20 1.49
N HIS A 115 3.79 7.78 0.42
CA HIS A 115 3.54 7.09 -0.85
C HIS A 115 4.56 7.54 -1.90
N ALA A 116 5.33 6.61 -2.45
CA ALA A 116 6.11 6.85 -3.64
C ALA A 116 5.29 6.36 -4.84
N TYR A 117 4.72 7.28 -5.61
CA TYR A 117 3.84 6.96 -6.72
C TYR A 117 4.62 6.76 -8.01
N PHE A 118 4.21 5.76 -8.78
CA PHE A 118 4.77 5.47 -10.12
C PHE A 118 3.98 6.13 -11.24
N VAL A 119 2.89 6.79 -10.90
CA VAL A 119 1.97 7.44 -11.84
C VAL A 119 1.89 8.93 -11.50
N PRO A 120 1.47 9.78 -12.47
CA PRO A 120 1.29 11.21 -12.19
C PRO A 120 0.24 11.47 -11.12
N HIS A 121 0.41 12.57 -10.40
CA HIS A 121 -0.49 12.98 -9.32
C HIS A 121 -1.94 13.07 -9.81
N GLU A 122 -2.15 13.70 -10.95
CA GLU A 122 -3.50 13.90 -11.51
C GLU A 122 -4.17 12.57 -11.86
N GLU A 123 -3.38 11.56 -12.23
CA GLU A 123 -3.94 10.26 -12.58
C GLU A 123 -4.53 9.57 -11.36
N HIS A 124 -3.77 9.46 -10.28
CA HIS A 124 -4.25 8.68 -9.12
C HIS A 124 -5.35 9.40 -8.34
N LEU A 125 -5.45 10.72 -8.43
CA LEU A 125 -6.55 11.45 -7.79
C LEU A 125 -7.91 11.00 -8.29
N GLY A 126 -8.00 10.45 -9.51
CA GLY A 126 -9.24 9.96 -10.08
C GLY A 126 -9.57 8.52 -9.75
N TYR A 127 -8.71 7.81 -9.02
CA TYR A 127 -8.92 6.39 -8.76
C TYR A 127 -10.03 6.14 -7.75
N CYS A 128 -10.97 5.25 -8.12
CA CYS A 128 -11.99 4.69 -7.23
C CYS A 128 -12.73 5.72 -6.40
N LEU A 129 -13.09 6.84 -7.04
CA LEU A 129 -13.87 7.86 -6.37
C LEU A 129 -15.29 7.33 -6.11
N PRO A 130 -15.90 7.69 -4.96
CA PRO A 130 -17.28 7.30 -4.71
C PRO A 130 -18.21 7.90 -5.74
N PRO A 131 -19.34 7.23 -6.06
CA PRO A 131 -20.35 7.80 -6.97
C PRO A 131 -20.86 9.12 -6.43
N GLN A 132 -21.07 10.08 -7.32
CA GLN A 132 -21.65 11.37 -6.97
C GLN A 132 -23.18 11.32 -7.05
#